data_8d3b03b471b503d42e3d55a1269efd05
#
_entry.id   8d3b03b471b503d42e3d55a1269efd05
#
_cell.length_a   1.000
_cell.length_b   1.000
_cell.length_c   1.000
_cell.angle_alpha   90.00
_cell.angle_beta   90.00
_cell.angle_gamma   90.00
#
_symmetry.space_group_name_H-M   'P 1'
#
loop_
_entity.id
_entity.type
_entity.pdbx_description
1 polymer ?
#
loop_
_entity_poly.entity_id
_entity_poly.type
_entity_poly.pdbx_seq_one_letter_code
_entity_poly.pdbx_strand_id
1 'polypeptide(L)'
;MNFDFSEEQQMVRDSIARFVQDDYDWDTRKAIVASDEGMSRDNWQLFAELGWLSIPFAEAHGGFGGNIVDLSVVMEELGKGLVVEPYFPTVVLFGGLIARAGSEAQQAEWLPRIIGGEVLGAFAYVERQSRFA
;
A
#
# COMPACT_ATOMS: atom_id res chain seq x y z
N MET A 1 -16.86 8.46 -23.20
CA MET A 1 -15.81 8.30 -22.18
C MET A 1 -16.41 7.39 -21.12
N ASN A 2 -15.84 6.21 -20.91
CA ASN A 2 -16.32 5.27 -19.89
C ASN A 2 -15.52 5.50 -18.61
N PHE A 3 -16.20 5.75 -17.50
CA PHE A 3 -15.60 5.93 -16.16
C PHE A 3 -15.83 4.72 -15.25
N ASP A 4 -16.37 3.62 -15.81
CA ASP A 4 -16.56 2.41 -15.03
C ASP A 4 -15.20 1.75 -14.75
N PHE A 5 -15.09 1.13 -13.60
CA PHE A 5 -13.93 0.32 -13.26
C PHE A 5 -13.83 -0.91 -14.16
N SER A 6 -12.60 -1.35 -14.46
CA SER A 6 -12.37 -2.65 -15.10
C SER A 6 -12.78 -3.80 -14.16
N GLU A 7 -12.92 -5.01 -14.71
CA GLU A 7 -13.22 -6.19 -13.91
C GLU A 7 -12.14 -6.43 -12.84
N GLU A 8 -10.87 -6.22 -13.19
CA GLU A 8 -9.75 -6.36 -12.26
C GLU A 8 -9.80 -5.31 -11.14
N GLN A 9 -10.08 -4.06 -11.49
CA GLN A 9 -10.27 -2.98 -10.52
C GLN A 9 -11.42 -3.26 -9.56
N GLN A 10 -12.53 -3.79 -10.08
CA GLN A 10 -13.68 -4.18 -9.27
C GLN A 10 -13.33 -5.35 -8.34
N MET A 11 -12.58 -6.36 -8.81
CA MET A 11 -12.10 -7.46 -7.98
C MET A 11 -11.21 -7.00 -6.83
N VAL A 12 -10.28 -6.09 -7.09
CA VAL A 12 -9.42 -5.48 -6.05
C VAL A 12 -10.27 -4.73 -5.04
N ARG A 13 -11.20 -3.89 -5.53
CA ARG A 13 -12.13 -3.14 -4.70
C ARG A 13 -12.93 -4.04 -3.76
N ASP A 14 -13.57 -5.08 -4.32
CA ASP A 14 -14.41 -6.01 -3.55
C ASP A 14 -13.58 -6.81 -2.53
N SER A 15 -12.35 -7.14 -2.86
CA SER A 15 -11.42 -7.83 -1.94
C SER A 15 -11.11 -6.96 -0.72
N ILE A 16 -10.74 -5.69 -0.93
CA ILE A 16 -10.41 -4.77 0.16
C ILE A 16 -11.67 -4.40 0.96
N ALA A 17 -12.79 -4.14 0.28
CA ALA A 17 -14.06 -3.83 0.93
C ALA A 17 -14.50 -4.96 1.88
N ARG A 18 -14.33 -6.21 1.44
CA ARG A 18 -14.64 -7.38 2.27
C ARG A 18 -13.75 -7.44 3.52
N PHE A 19 -12.43 -7.28 3.36
CA PHE A 19 -11.52 -7.21 4.50
C PHE A 19 -11.92 -6.12 5.50
N VAL A 20 -12.21 -4.91 5.00
CA VAL A 20 -12.64 -3.78 5.85
C VAL A 20 -13.93 -4.09 6.58
N GLN A 21 -14.89 -4.74 5.92
CA GLN A 21 -16.20 -5.05 6.48
C GLN A 21 -16.15 -6.19 7.50
N ASP A 22 -15.39 -7.25 7.20
CA ASP A 22 -15.45 -8.50 7.94
C ASP A 22 -14.36 -8.59 9.04
N ASP A 23 -13.17 -7.99 8.79
CA ASP A 23 -11.98 -8.20 9.62
C ASP A 23 -11.43 -6.91 10.25
N TYR A 24 -11.96 -5.74 9.89
CA TYR A 24 -11.41 -4.44 10.31
C TYR A 24 -12.46 -3.51 10.90
N ASP A 25 -13.20 -4.01 11.89
CA ASP A 25 -14.19 -3.21 12.60
C ASP A 25 -13.56 -2.15 13.52
N TRP A 26 -14.37 -1.28 14.06
CA TRP A 26 -13.90 -0.17 14.91
C TRP A 26 -13.15 -0.64 16.17
N ASP A 27 -13.58 -1.74 16.78
CA ASP A 27 -12.94 -2.26 17.98
C ASP A 27 -11.60 -2.91 17.65
N THR A 28 -11.51 -3.66 16.56
CA THR A 28 -10.27 -4.20 16.00
C THR A 28 -9.28 -3.07 15.69
N ARG A 29 -9.73 -2.03 15.00
CA ARG A 29 -8.90 -0.87 14.72
C ARG A 29 -8.37 -0.20 15.97
N LYS A 30 -9.21 0.03 16.99
CA LYS A 30 -8.77 0.62 18.25
C LYS A 30 -7.70 -0.23 18.94
N ALA A 31 -7.88 -1.55 18.95
CA ALA A 31 -6.91 -2.46 19.53
C ALA A 31 -5.55 -2.39 18.80
N ILE A 32 -5.57 -2.34 17.45
CA ILE A 32 -4.35 -2.19 16.63
C ILE A 32 -3.64 -0.87 16.95
N VAL A 33 -4.37 0.25 16.96
CA VAL A 33 -3.79 1.57 17.28
C VAL A 33 -3.20 1.63 18.69
N ALA A 34 -3.77 0.92 19.63
CA ALA A 34 -3.31 0.86 21.02
C ALA A 34 -2.16 -0.14 21.23
N SER A 35 -1.80 -0.94 20.23
CA SER A 35 -0.66 -1.86 20.30
C SER A 35 0.68 -1.11 20.28
N ASP A 36 1.74 -1.77 20.71
CA ASP A 36 3.10 -1.20 20.75
C ASP A 36 3.59 -0.73 19.36
N GLU A 37 3.20 -1.42 18.29
CA GLU A 37 3.59 -1.09 16.92
C GLU A 37 2.62 -0.11 16.24
N GLY A 38 1.40 0.05 16.74
CA GLY A 38 0.36 0.90 16.14
C GLY A 38 -0.17 0.39 14.79
N MET A 39 0.20 -0.84 14.42
CA MET A 39 -0.25 -1.54 13.21
C MET A 39 -0.31 -3.05 13.47
N SER A 40 -1.00 -3.79 12.59
CA SER A 40 -1.00 -5.26 12.60
C SER A 40 -0.02 -5.81 11.56
N ARG A 41 0.98 -6.58 12.01
CA ARG A 41 1.89 -7.30 11.13
C ARG A 41 1.18 -8.38 10.32
N ASP A 42 0.20 -9.04 10.93
CA ASP A 42 -0.60 -10.07 10.27
C ASP A 42 -1.42 -9.47 9.13
N ASN A 43 -2.05 -8.32 9.34
CA ASN A 43 -2.76 -7.61 8.28
C ASN A 43 -1.81 -7.17 7.16
N TRP A 44 -0.63 -6.67 7.52
CA TRP A 44 0.38 -6.28 6.53
C TRP A 44 0.83 -7.45 5.66
N GLN A 45 1.07 -8.60 6.28
CA GLN A 45 1.39 -9.83 5.56
C GLN A 45 0.22 -10.30 4.69
N LEU A 46 -1.01 -10.23 5.19
CA LEU A 46 -2.22 -10.52 4.41
C LEU A 46 -2.33 -9.62 3.17
N PHE A 47 -2.02 -8.32 3.28
CA PHE A 47 -2.02 -7.40 2.14
C PHE A 47 -1.00 -7.81 1.07
N ALA A 48 0.16 -8.31 1.49
CA ALA A 48 1.15 -8.87 0.56
C ALA A 48 0.62 -10.13 -0.13
N GLU A 49 0.06 -11.08 0.62
CA GLU A 49 -0.49 -12.34 0.11
C GLU A 49 -1.66 -12.13 -0.85
N LEU A 50 -2.51 -11.15 -0.59
CA LEU A 50 -3.61 -10.75 -1.48
C LEU A 50 -3.15 -9.92 -2.68
N GLY A 51 -1.85 -9.59 -2.76
CA GLY A 51 -1.25 -8.86 -3.87
C GLY A 51 -1.48 -7.35 -3.84
N TRP A 52 -2.09 -6.78 -2.79
CA TRP A 52 -2.39 -5.35 -2.74
C TRP A 52 -1.13 -4.48 -2.73
N LEU A 53 -0.02 -4.98 -2.13
CA LEU A 53 1.25 -4.27 -2.11
C LEU A 53 1.96 -4.25 -3.48
N SER A 54 1.58 -5.15 -4.38
CA SER A 54 2.19 -5.31 -5.71
C SER A 54 1.60 -4.37 -6.77
N ILE A 55 0.42 -3.81 -6.52
CA ILE A 55 -0.41 -3.14 -7.53
C ILE A 55 0.35 -2.07 -8.32
N PRO A 56 1.07 -1.09 -7.73
CA PRO A 56 1.66 -0.01 -8.49
C PRO A 56 3.01 -0.34 -9.14
N PHE A 57 3.54 -1.55 -8.94
CA PHE A 57 4.89 -1.89 -9.40
C PHE A 57 4.88 -2.70 -10.69
N ALA A 58 5.96 -2.57 -11.48
CA ALA A 58 6.10 -3.26 -12.75
C ALA A 58 6.21 -4.79 -12.56
N GLU A 59 5.69 -5.54 -13.53
CA GLU A 59 5.74 -7.02 -13.56
C GLU A 59 7.17 -7.56 -13.47
N ALA A 60 8.15 -6.85 -14.04
CA ALA A 60 9.58 -7.22 -13.96
C ALA A 60 10.11 -7.34 -12.52
N HIS A 61 9.45 -6.72 -11.55
CA HIS A 61 9.79 -6.78 -10.12
C HIS A 61 8.79 -7.59 -9.29
N GLY A 62 7.90 -8.33 -9.96
CA GLY A 62 6.83 -9.09 -9.30
C GLY A 62 5.57 -8.29 -9.01
N GLY A 63 5.44 -7.09 -9.60
CA GLY A 63 4.28 -6.23 -9.46
C GLY A 63 3.12 -6.60 -10.38
N PHE A 64 1.99 -5.95 -10.18
CA PHE A 64 0.80 -6.10 -11.00
C PHE A 64 0.83 -5.24 -12.29
N GLY A 65 1.69 -4.22 -12.34
CA GLY A 65 1.76 -3.27 -13.46
C GLY A 65 0.60 -2.26 -13.47
N GLY A 66 -0.06 -2.08 -12.34
CA GLY A 66 -1.20 -1.18 -12.21
C GLY A 66 -0.84 0.30 -12.36
N ASN A 67 -1.83 1.08 -12.72
CA ASN A 67 -1.73 2.52 -12.90
C ASN A 67 -2.27 3.30 -11.69
N ILE A 68 -2.38 4.62 -11.83
CA ILE A 68 -2.87 5.50 -10.75
C ILE A 68 -4.33 5.24 -10.39
N VAL A 69 -5.16 4.76 -11.33
CA VAL A 69 -6.57 4.43 -11.06
C VAL A 69 -6.65 3.18 -10.17
N ASP A 70 -5.85 2.15 -10.48
CA ASP A 70 -5.77 0.93 -9.67
C ASP A 70 -5.33 1.26 -8.23
N LEU A 71 -4.31 2.13 -8.10
CA LEU A 71 -3.85 2.60 -6.80
C LEU A 71 -4.91 3.41 -6.05
N SER A 72 -5.68 4.24 -6.76
CA SER A 72 -6.75 5.04 -6.15
C SER A 72 -7.88 4.17 -5.59
N VAL A 73 -8.19 3.06 -6.24
CA VAL A 73 -9.17 2.07 -5.75
C VAL A 73 -8.73 1.49 -4.41
N VAL A 74 -7.44 1.10 -4.29
CA VAL A 74 -6.89 0.61 -3.03
C VAL A 74 -6.98 1.66 -1.93
N MET A 75 -6.53 2.88 -2.22
CA MET A 75 -6.50 3.97 -1.24
C MET A 75 -7.90 4.37 -0.78
N GLU A 76 -8.88 4.36 -1.70
CA GLU A 76 -10.28 4.66 -1.35
C GLU A 76 -10.85 3.61 -0.38
N GLU A 77 -10.68 2.33 -0.67
CA GLU A 77 -11.25 1.27 0.16
C GLU A 77 -10.54 1.15 1.52
N LEU A 78 -9.22 1.24 1.57
CA LEU A 78 -8.49 1.30 2.85
C LEU A 78 -8.89 2.54 3.66
N GLY A 79 -9.13 3.67 3.00
CA GLY A 79 -9.59 4.90 3.62
C GLY A 79 -10.98 4.78 4.26
N LYS A 80 -11.90 4.04 3.66
CA LYS A 80 -13.24 3.78 4.23
C LYS A 80 -13.18 3.07 5.58
N GLY A 81 -12.21 2.16 5.74
CA GLY A 81 -11.96 1.46 7.00
C GLY A 81 -11.08 2.22 7.98
N LEU A 82 -10.53 3.38 7.59
CA LEU A 82 -9.49 4.08 8.35
C LEU A 82 -8.32 3.16 8.71
N VAL A 83 -7.93 2.30 7.77
CA VAL A 83 -6.88 1.31 7.93
C VAL A 83 -5.56 2.00 8.26
N VAL A 84 -4.87 1.54 9.32
CA VAL A 84 -3.67 2.19 9.84
C VAL A 84 -2.37 1.55 9.36
N GLU A 85 -2.44 0.38 8.77
CA GLU A 85 -1.29 -0.27 8.15
C GLU A 85 -0.64 0.68 7.12
N PRO A 86 0.70 0.80 7.10
CA PRO A 86 1.40 1.90 6.43
C PRO A 86 1.49 1.72 4.89
N TYR A 87 0.35 1.52 4.24
CA TYR A 87 0.28 1.36 2.78
C TYR A 87 0.81 2.61 2.05
N PHE A 88 0.28 3.79 2.41
CA PHE A 88 0.68 5.03 1.74
C PHE A 88 2.17 5.36 1.91
N PRO A 89 2.74 5.39 3.13
CA PRO A 89 4.17 5.70 3.29
C PRO A 89 5.08 4.65 2.68
N THR A 90 4.73 3.37 2.74
CA THR A 90 5.60 2.28 2.26
C THR A 90 5.46 2.04 0.77
N VAL A 91 4.23 1.81 0.28
CA VAL A 91 4.00 1.42 -1.12
C VAL A 91 4.00 2.65 -2.03
N VAL A 92 3.23 3.69 -1.66
CA VAL A 92 3.05 4.84 -2.54
C VAL A 92 4.27 5.76 -2.52
N LEU A 93 4.74 6.15 -1.34
CA LEU A 93 5.84 7.11 -1.22
C LEU A 93 7.20 6.45 -1.39
N PHE A 94 7.58 5.54 -0.50
CA PHE A 94 8.90 4.91 -0.54
C PHE A 94 9.06 4.02 -1.78
N GLY A 95 8.14 3.08 -2.00
CA GLY A 95 8.16 2.20 -3.16
C GLY A 95 8.05 2.97 -4.47
N GLY A 96 7.18 3.97 -4.53
CA GLY A 96 7.04 4.85 -5.70
C GLY A 96 8.29 5.66 -6.00
N LEU A 97 9.03 6.12 -4.98
CA LEU A 97 10.32 6.79 -5.16
C LEU A 97 11.36 5.82 -5.74
N ILE A 98 11.49 4.62 -5.17
CA ILE A 98 12.42 3.60 -5.67
C ILE A 98 12.08 3.21 -7.12
N ALA A 99 10.81 2.99 -7.43
CA ALA A 99 10.38 2.60 -8.78
C ALA A 99 10.66 3.68 -9.85
N ARG A 100 10.63 4.97 -9.48
CA ARG A 100 10.79 6.09 -10.43
C ARG A 100 12.20 6.64 -10.51
N ALA A 101 12.93 6.66 -9.40
CA ALA A 101 14.22 7.33 -9.28
C ALA A 101 15.35 6.42 -8.78
N GLY A 102 15.05 5.22 -8.35
CA GLY A 102 16.07 4.23 -7.95
C GLY A 102 16.85 3.70 -9.15
N SER A 103 18.11 3.36 -8.94
CA SER A 103 18.90 2.60 -9.91
C SER A 103 18.31 1.19 -10.11
N GLU A 104 18.67 0.52 -11.20
CA GLU A 104 18.23 -0.88 -11.44
C GLU A 104 18.57 -1.81 -10.26
N ALA A 105 19.76 -1.63 -9.65
CA ALA A 105 20.16 -2.40 -8.48
C ALA A 105 19.25 -2.12 -7.26
N GLN A 106 18.90 -0.85 -7.02
CA GLN A 106 17.98 -0.48 -5.94
C GLN A 106 16.56 -1.00 -6.19
N GLN A 107 16.08 -0.90 -7.41
CA GLN A 107 14.77 -1.44 -7.77
C GLN A 107 14.73 -2.97 -7.58
N ALA A 108 15.75 -3.68 -8.06
CA ALA A 108 15.85 -5.12 -7.92
C ALA A 108 15.96 -5.60 -6.47
N GLU A 109 16.57 -4.80 -5.60
CA GLU A 109 16.71 -5.09 -4.18
C GLU A 109 15.42 -4.80 -3.39
N TRP A 110 14.85 -3.61 -3.58
CA TRP A 110 13.81 -3.11 -2.67
C TRP A 110 12.39 -3.46 -3.11
N LEU A 111 12.07 -3.40 -4.41
CA LEU A 111 10.68 -3.57 -4.86
C LEU A 111 10.13 -4.97 -4.53
N PRO A 112 10.85 -6.08 -4.76
CA PRO A 112 10.35 -7.41 -4.37
C PRO A 112 10.09 -7.53 -2.86
N ARG A 113 10.93 -6.91 -2.03
CA ARG A 113 10.78 -6.93 -0.57
C ARG A 113 9.61 -6.10 -0.07
N ILE A 114 9.31 -4.98 -0.74
CA ILE A 114 8.10 -4.18 -0.48
C ILE A 114 6.86 -5.00 -0.85
N ILE A 115 6.86 -5.60 -2.04
CA ILE A 115 5.77 -6.43 -2.56
C ILE A 115 5.48 -7.62 -1.63
N GLY A 116 6.54 -8.27 -1.11
CA GLY A 116 6.44 -9.37 -0.16
C GLY A 116 6.07 -8.98 1.27
N GLY A 117 5.91 -7.69 1.55
CA GLY A 117 5.60 -7.22 2.91
C GLY A 117 6.76 -7.32 3.90
N GLU A 118 7.98 -7.62 3.44
CA GLU A 118 9.16 -7.83 4.28
C GLU A 118 9.70 -6.54 4.91
N VAL A 119 9.46 -5.40 4.26
CA VAL A 119 9.99 -4.11 4.69
C VAL A 119 8.89 -3.07 4.81
N LEU A 120 9.07 -2.17 5.77
CA LEU A 120 8.30 -0.94 5.90
C LEU A 120 9.22 0.21 5.52
N GLY A 121 8.69 1.18 4.80
CA GLY A 121 9.43 2.33 4.35
C GLY A 121 8.70 3.64 4.63
N ALA A 122 9.47 4.72 4.68
CA ALA A 122 8.94 6.07 4.78
C ALA A 122 9.76 7.02 3.93
N PHE A 123 9.15 8.12 3.54
CA PHE A 123 9.79 9.18 2.78
C PHE A 123 10.06 10.40 3.66
N ALA A 124 11.33 10.61 4.01
CA ALA A 124 11.77 11.76 4.79
C ALA A 124 11.98 12.96 3.85
N TYR A 125 10.94 13.79 3.67
CA TYR A 125 10.97 14.92 2.75
C TYR A 125 11.29 16.27 3.40
N VAL A 126 11.27 16.32 4.74
CA VAL A 126 11.54 17.56 5.50
C VAL A 126 13.00 17.66 5.82
N GLU A 127 13.67 18.69 5.32
CA GLU A 127 15.06 18.99 5.66
C GLU A 127 15.15 19.92 6.88
N ARG A 128 16.32 19.88 7.57
CA ARG A 128 16.52 20.66 8.82
C ARG A 128 16.28 22.16 8.67
N GLN A 129 16.44 22.71 7.48
CA GLN A 129 16.34 24.15 7.17
C GLN A 129 15.06 24.53 6.46
N SER A 130 14.26 23.56 6.02
CA SER A 130 12.98 23.84 5.38
C SER A 130 11.88 23.86 6.42
N ARG A 131 11.14 24.96 6.46
CA ARG A 131 9.83 24.99 7.09
C ARG A 131 8.81 24.46 6.09
N PHE A 132 7.65 24.02 6.57
CA PHE A 132 6.50 23.68 5.73
C PHE A 132 5.98 24.91 4.96
N ALA A 133 6.81 25.53 4.16
CA ALA A 133 6.47 26.72 3.39
C ALA A 133 6.98 26.57 1.96
#